data_51c4cfecf22e190d16761373db3b4c6c
#
_entry.id   51c4cfecf22e190d16761373db3b4c6c
#
_cell.length_a   1.000
_cell.length_b   1.000
_cell.length_c   1.000
_cell.angle_alpha   90.00
_cell.angle_beta   90.00
_cell.angle_gamma   90.00
#
_symmetry.space_group_name_H-M   'P 1'
#
loop_
_entity.id
_entity.type
_entity.pdbx_description
1 polymer ?
#
loop_
_entity_poly.entity_id
_entity_poly.type
_entity_poly.pdbx_seq_one_letter_code
_entity_poly.pdbx_strand_id
1 'polypeptide(L)'
;MKDLFACKGVLTQAASKILEGFKPEYESTVTQNLKNAGAITLGKLNMDEFAMGSSNETSVYGNAINPWKVSDKVLTPGGSSGGSASAVAADLCLAAIGTDTGGSIRQPAAFTGIVGIKPTYGRCSRWGIVAFASALDQAGPMCKSVRDTAIMLEPMCGFDNKDSTSSESKVPNFEAMLTGDIKGKKIGIPREYRLEGMSPQIEGLWQDGADMLRGAGAEIVDISLPHTKYALPAYYVIAPAEASSNLARYDGVRFGRRATLSASENITEMYERSRSEGFGMEVQRRVMIGTYVLSAGFYDAYYNLSLIHI
;
A
#
# COMPACT_ATOMS: atom_id res chain seq x y z
N MET A 1 -3.55 -12.71 0.84
CA MET A 1 -3.27 -11.55 1.71
C MET A 1 -1.86 -11.06 1.42
N LYS A 2 -1.65 -9.75 1.21
CA LYS A 2 -0.30 -9.16 1.04
C LYS A 2 0.61 -9.54 2.20
N ASP A 3 1.88 -9.82 1.94
CA ASP A 3 2.78 -10.47 2.91
C ASP A 3 3.18 -9.64 4.14
N LEU A 4 2.71 -8.41 4.23
CA LEU A 4 2.90 -7.56 5.42
C LEU A 4 1.79 -7.67 6.49
N PHE A 5 0.67 -8.33 6.20
CA PHE A 5 -0.35 -8.59 7.23
C PHE A 5 0.07 -9.75 8.12
N ALA A 6 0.17 -9.50 9.41
CA ALA A 6 0.41 -10.54 10.40
C ALA A 6 -0.75 -11.55 10.39
N CYS A 7 -0.41 -12.79 10.09
CA CYS A 7 -1.32 -13.94 10.15
C CYS A 7 -0.73 -14.93 11.16
N LYS A 8 -1.45 -15.20 12.24
CA LYS A 8 -0.97 -16.04 13.33
C LYS A 8 -0.48 -17.39 12.85
N GLY A 9 0.78 -17.72 13.16
CA GLY A 9 1.40 -18.98 12.81
C GLY A 9 1.81 -19.16 11.33
N VAL A 10 1.60 -18.12 10.50
CA VAL A 10 1.96 -18.12 9.07
C VAL A 10 3.13 -17.16 8.83
N LEU A 11 4.10 -17.53 7.99
CA LEU A 11 5.20 -16.65 7.63
C LEU A 11 4.69 -15.28 7.16
N THR A 12 5.24 -14.23 7.74
CA THR A 12 4.91 -12.83 7.44
C THR A 12 6.21 -12.05 7.35
N GLN A 13 6.72 -11.89 6.15
CA GLN A 13 8.11 -11.47 5.93
C GLN A 13 8.23 -10.12 5.20
N ALA A 14 7.10 -9.50 4.80
CA ALA A 14 7.07 -8.24 4.05
C ALA A 14 8.01 -8.25 2.83
N ALA A 15 8.17 -9.41 2.18
CA ALA A 15 9.07 -9.67 1.06
C ALA A 15 10.54 -9.30 1.31
N SER A 16 11.00 -9.39 2.57
CA SER A 16 12.35 -8.99 3.02
C SER A 16 13.09 -10.11 3.71
N LYS A 17 14.39 -10.19 3.47
CA LYS A 17 15.30 -11.07 4.19
C LYS A 17 15.38 -10.76 5.69
N ILE A 18 15.21 -9.50 6.09
CA ILE A 18 15.30 -9.10 7.51
C ILE A 18 14.23 -9.77 8.37
N LEU A 19 13.11 -10.17 7.79
CA LEU A 19 12.02 -10.89 8.45
C LEU A 19 11.97 -12.37 8.07
N GLU A 20 13.03 -12.92 7.49
CA GLU A 20 13.10 -14.33 7.12
C GLU A 20 12.76 -15.24 8.31
N GLY A 21 11.80 -16.14 8.12
CA GLY A 21 11.34 -17.08 9.13
C GLY A 21 10.38 -16.50 10.18
N PHE A 22 10.03 -15.22 10.12
CA PHE A 22 9.12 -14.63 11.11
C PHE A 22 7.70 -15.17 10.98
N LYS A 23 7.21 -15.74 12.07
CA LYS A 23 5.84 -16.22 12.25
C LYS A 23 5.22 -15.48 13.44
N PRO A 24 4.30 -14.54 13.20
CA PRO A 24 3.64 -13.82 14.31
C PRO A 24 2.78 -14.76 15.15
N GLU A 25 2.76 -14.53 16.45
CA GLU A 25 1.88 -15.22 17.40
C GLU A 25 0.50 -14.55 17.53
N TYR A 26 0.29 -13.48 16.78
CA TYR A 26 -0.92 -12.67 16.75
C TYR A 26 -1.43 -12.48 15.33
N GLU A 27 -2.70 -12.13 15.23
CA GLU A 27 -3.39 -11.83 13.97
C GLU A 27 -3.52 -10.32 13.81
N SER A 28 -3.39 -9.81 12.59
CA SER A 28 -3.74 -8.41 12.32
C SER A 28 -5.26 -8.20 12.49
N THR A 29 -5.67 -7.03 12.92
CA THR A 29 -7.10 -6.74 13.12
C THR A 29 -7.89 -6.94 11.82
N VAL A 30 -7.36 -6.47 10.69
CA VAL A 30 -8.02 -6.62 9.39
C VAL A 30 -8.19 -8.08 9.00
N THR A 31 -7.17 -8.92 9.17
CA THR A 31 -7.27 -10.34 8.84
C THR A 31 -8.15 -11.11 9.82
N GLN A 32 -8.14 -10.73 11.09
CA GLN A 32 -9.06 -11.29 12.09
C GLN A 32 -10.52 -10.97 11.75
N ASN A 33 -10.80 -9.73 11.41
CA ASN A 33 -12.14 -9.29 11.04
C ASN A 33 -12.67 -10.04 9.79
N LEU A 34 -11.84 -10.21 8.79
CA LEU A 34 -12.18 -11.00 7.61
C LEU A 34 -12.46 -12.47 7.95
N LYS A 35 -11.64 -13.09 8.80
CA LYS A 35 -11.90 -14.46 9.30
C LYS A 35 -13.23 -14.55 10.03
N ASN A 36 -13.53 -13.58 10.90
CA ASN A 36 -14.79 -13.52 11.65
C ASN A 36 -16.00 -13.36 10.72
N ALA A 37 -15.81 -12.70 9.58
CA ALA A 37 -16.82 -12.57 8.51
C ALA A 37 -16.91 -13.82 7.60
N GLY A 38 -16.16 -14.89 7.88
CA GLY A 38 -16.20 -16.14 7.13
C GLY A 38 -15.24 -16.23 5.94
N ALA A 39 -14.35 -15.26 5.76
CA ALA A 39 -13.38 -15.31 4.67
C ALA A 39 -12.32 -16.42 4.89
N ILE A 40 -12.04 -17.17 3.85
CA ILE A 40 -11.02 -18.23 3.84
C ILE A 40 -9.73 -17.70 3.24
N THR A 41 -8.64 -17.79 4.01
CA THR A 41 -7.30 -17.39 3.55
C THR A 41 -6.68 -18.50 2.71
N LEU A 42 -6.42 -18.24 1.43
CA LEU A 42 -5.73 -19.16 0.53
C LEU A 42 -4.20 -19.08 0.65
N GLY A 43 -3.64 -17.92 1.01
CA GLY A 43 -2.20 -17.76 1.16
C GLY A 43 -1.74 -16.31 1.28
N LYS A 44 -0.42 -16.17 1.31
CA LYS A 44 0.30 -14.88 1.32
C LYS A 44 0.71 -14.52 -0.11
N LEU A 45 0.72 -13.23 -0.40
CA LEU A 45 0.93 -12.69 -1.75
C LEU A 45 2.15 -11.78 -1.77
N ASN A 46 2.93 -11.88 -2.84
CA ASN A 46 4.15 -11.13 -3.06
C ASN A 46 3.88 -9.61 -3.10
N MET A 47 4.91 -8.84 -2.80
CA MET A 47 4.86 -7.39 -2.69
C MET A 47 6.26 -6.79 -2.89
N ASP A 48 6.36 -5.49 -3.13
CA ASP A 48 7.62 -4.79 -2.96
C ASP A 48 8.07 -4.83 -1.51
N GLU A 49 9.37 -4.97 -1.27
CA GLU A 49 9.94 -5.08 0.06
C GLU A 49 9.50 -3.95 0.99
N PHE A 50 8.92 -4.26 2.16
CA PHE A 50 8.34 -3.30 3.12
C PHE A 50 7.34 -2.31 2.50
N ALA A 51 6.65 -2.70 1.45
CA ALA A 51 5.77 -1.83 0.67
C ALA A 51 6.48 -0.63 0.00
N MET A 52 7.80 -0.68 -0.14
CA MET A 52 8.64 0.35 -0.75
C MET A 52 8.94 0.03 -2.20
N GLY A 53 8.04 0.42 -3.08
CA GLY A 53 8.14 0.22 -4.52
C GLY A 53 6.79 0.44 -5.21
N SER A 54 6.82 0.38 -6.53
CA SER A 54 5.64 0.58 -7.40
C SER A 54 5.61 -0.35 -8.61
N SER A 55 6.50 -1.36 -8.64
CA SER A 55 6.64 -2.30 -9.76
C SER A 55 6.68 -3.77 -9.33
N ASN A 56 6.77 -4.04 -8.03
CA ASN A 56 6.97 -5.36 -7.43
C ASN A 56 8.26 -6.06 -7.90
N GLU A 57 9.33 -5.26 -8.04
CA GLU A 57 10.66 -5.73 -8.44
C GLU A 57 11.64 -5.81 -7.26
N THR A 58 11.27 -5.26 -6.07
CA THR A 58 12.15 -5.18 -4.91
C THR A 58 12.02 -6.38 -3.96
N SER A 59 11.16 -7.33 -4.27
CA SER A 59 10.91 -8.51 -3.45
C SER A 59 12.09 -9.48 -3.44
N VAL A 60 12.42 -10.00 -2.27
CA VAL A 60 13.40 -11.09 -2.11
C VAL A 60 12.97 -12.40 -2.79
N TYR A 61 11.67 -12.55 -3.07
CA TYR A 61 11.10 -13.71 -3.77
C TYR A 61 11.06 -13.57 -5.30
N GLY A 62 11.62 -12.49 -5.82
CA GLY A 62 11.54 -12.14 -7.25
C GLY A 62 10.29 -11.37 -7.62
N ASN A 63 10.15 -11.10 -8.90
CA ASN A 63 9.13 -10.19 -9.42
C ASN A 63 7.74 -10.84 -9.44
N ALA A 64 6.69 -10.08 -9.11
CA ALA A 64 5.34 -10.46 -9.50
C ALA A 64 5.10 -10.10 -10.97
N ILE A 65 4.29 -10.90 -11.64
CA ILE A 65 4.03 -10.77 -13.08
C ILE A 65 2.57 -10.37 -13.29
N ASN A 66 2.35 -9.39 -14.15
CA ASN A 66 1.03 -9.02 -14.62
C ASN A 66 0.46 -10.17 -15.50
N PRO A 67 -0.77 -10.67 -15.23
CA PRO A 67 -1.37 -11.67 -16.07
C PRO A 67 -1.67 -11.20 -17.50
N TRP A 68 -1.81 -9.89 -17.70
CA TRP A 68 -1.94 -9.30 -19.03
C TRP A 68 -0.60 -9.28 -19.76
N LYS A 69 -0.61 -9.53 -21.04
CA LYS A 69 0.58 -9.55 -21.90
C LYS A 69 0.39 -8.62 -23.09
N VAL A 70 1.48 -8.05 -23.54
CA VAL A 70 1.55 -7.31 -24.81
C VAL A 70 2.65 -7.97 -25.63
N SER A 71 2.27 -8.75 -26.63
CA SER A 71 3.17 -9.64 -27.38
C SER A 71 3.93 -10.57 -26.41
N ASP A 72 5.24 -10.70 -26.55
CA ASP A 72 6.10 -11.53 -25.69
C ASP A 72 6.64 -10.78 -24.45
N LYS A 73 6.18 -9.55 -24.21
CA LYS A 73 6.67 -8.74 -23.09
C LYS A 73 6.01 -9.15 -21.78
N VAL A 74 6.83 -9.40 -20.78
CA VAL A 74 6.40 -9.55 -19.40
C VAL A 74 6.17 -8.15 -18.83
N LEU A 75 4.98 -7.90 -18.31
CA LEU A 75 4.59 -6.62 -17.75
C LEU A 75 4.62 -6.65 -16.23
N THR A 76 4.94 -5.51 -15.64
CA THR A 76 4.78 -5.32 -14.20
C THR A 76 3.29 -5.23 -13.84
N PRO A 77 2.87 -5.82 -12.70
CA PRO A 77 1.52 -5.61 -12.19
C PRO A 77 1.36 -4.28 -11.46
N GLY A 78 2.44 -3.48 -11.34
CA GLY A 78 2.53 -2.39 -10.41
C GLY A 78 2.83 -2.86 -8.99
N GLY A 79 2.86 -1.93 -8.05
CA GLY A 79 3.18 -2.20 -6.64
C GLY A 79 2.74 -1.07 -5.69
N SER A 80 2.94 -1.32 -4.43
CA SER A 80 3.63 -2.45 -3.81
C SER A 80 2.76 -3.70 -3.61
N SER A 81 1.44 -3.67 -3.85
CA SER A 81 0.53 -4.83 -3.73
C SER A 81 0.42 -5.61 -5.05
N GLY A 82 1.53 -5.77 -5.80
CA GLY A 82 1.54 -6.37 -7.12
C GLY A 82 1.08 -7.83 -7.15
N GLY A 83 1.53 -8.65 -6.19
CA GLY A 83 1.07 -10.03 -6.07
C GLY A 83 -0.43 -10.15 -5.75
N SER A 84 -0.97 -9.22 -4.93
CA SER A 84 -2.41 -9.16 -4.65
C SER A 84 -3.21 -8.83 -5.91
N ALA A 85 -2.75 -7.85 -6.68
CA ALA A 85 -3.38 -7.46 -7.94
C ALA A 85 -3.34 -8.58 -8.97
N SER A 86 -2.16 -9.18 -9.17
CA SER A 86 -1.98 -10.29 -10.12
C SER A 86 -2.84 -11.49 -9.79
N ALA A 87 -2.93 -11.87 -8.50
CA ALA A 87 -3.71 -13.03 -8.09
C ALA A 87 -5.20 -12.85 -8.39
N VAL A 88 -5.76 -11.68 -8.13
CA VAL A 88 -7.16 -11.37 -8.45
C VAL A 88 -7.37 -11.27 -9.95
N ALA A 89 -6.47 -10.58 -10.66
CA ALA A 89 -6.58 -10.43 -12.12
C ALA A 89 -6.50 -11.76 -12.86
N ALA A 90 -5.71 -12.71 -12.36
CA ALA A 90 -5.54 -14.06 -12.91
C ALA A 90 -6.57 -15.08 -12.41
N ASP A 91 -7.60 -14.68 -11.67
CA ASP A 91 -8.64 -15.55 -11.10
C ASP A 91 -8.10 -16.64 -10.13
N LEU A 92 -6.94 -16.40 -9.51
CA LEU A 92 -6.37 -17.31 -8.50
C LEU A 92 -7.09 -17.20 -7.14
N CYS A 93 -7.79 -16.10 -6.92
CA CYS A 93 -8.65 -15.87 -5.77
C CYS A 93 -9.74 -14.84 -6.11
N LEU A 94 -10.86 -14.89 -5.37
CA LEU A 94 -11.98 -13.96 -5.57
C LEU A 94 -11.64 -12.53 -5.14
N ALA A 95 -10.84 -12.41 -4.09
CA ALA A 95 -10.45 -11.14 -3.50
C ALA A 95 -9.06 -11.22 -2.88
N ALA A 96 -8.39 -10.10 -2.78
CA ALA A 96 -7.15 -9.96 -2.02
C ALA A 96 -7.18 -8.69 -1.17
N ILE A 97 -6.29 -8.60 -0.20
CA ILE A 97 -6.06 -7.36 0.56
C ILE A 97 -4.65 -6.84 0.29
N GLY A 98 -4.54 -5.53 0.26
CA GLY A 98 -3.29 -4.82 0.10
C GLY A 98 -3.18 -3.65 1.06
N THR A 99 -2.09 -2.89 0.94
CA THR A 99 -1.91 -1.60 1.62
C THR A 99 -1.56 -0.51 0.61
N ASP A 100 -1.96 0.71 0.93
CA ASP A 100 -1.73 1.88 0.10
C ASP A 100 -1.20 3.03 0.97
N THR A 101 0.03 3.41 0.72
CA THR A 101 0.72 4.53 1.37
C THR A 101 0.80 5.72 0.41
N GLY A 102 1.11 5.46 -0.86
CA GLY A 102 1.21 6.44 -1.93
C GLY A 102 0.64 5.95 -3.27
N GLY A 103 -0.28 4.96 -3.25
CA GLY A 103 -0.85 4.37 -4.45
C GLY A 103 -0.78 2.85 -4.52
N SER A 104 -0.25 2.18 -3.49
CA SER A 104 0.12 0.76 -3.56
C SER A 104 -1.04 -0.25 -3.58
N ILE A 105 -2.30 0.18 -3.59
CA ILE A 105 -3.50 -0.58 -3.97
C ILE A 105 -4.00 -0.09 -5.33
N ARG A 106 -4.18 1.22 -5.46
CA ARG A 106 -4.82 1.86 -6.61
C ARG A 106 -4.04 1.69 -7.90
N GLN A 107 -2.72 1.88 -7.85
CA GLN A 107 -1.85 1.76 -9.01
C GLN A 107 -1.79 0.32 -9.55
N PRO A 108 -1.50 -0.73 -8.73
CA PRO A 108 -1.50 -2.09 -9.25
C PRO A 108 -2.90 -2.56 -9.67
N ALA A 109 -3.98 -2.07 -9.03
CA ALA A 109 -5.34 -2.34 -9.50
C ALA A 109 -5.58 -1.78 -10.91
N ALA A 110 -5.14 -0.54 -11.16
CA ALA A 110 -5.22 0.07 -12.49
C ALA A 110 -4.41 -0.68 -13.54
N PHE A 111 -3.19 -1.13 -13.20
CA PHE A 111 -2.31 -1.83 -14.14
C PHE A 111 -2.80 -3.25 -14.49
N THR A 112 -3.58 -3.87 -13.60
CA THR A 112 -4.10 -5.23 -13.80
C THR A 112 -5.57 -5.29 -14.17
N GLY A 113 -6.26 -4.13 -14.27
CA GLY A 113 -7.65 -4.05 -14.70
C GLY A 113 -8.65 -4.57 -13.66
N ILE A 114 -8.36 -4.40 -12.36
CA ILE A 114 -9.24 -4.77 -11.25
C ILE A 114 -9.67 -3.54 -10.44
N VAL A 115 -10.56 -3.74 -9.49
CA VAL A 115 -11.00 -2.69 -8.55
C VAL A 115 -10.16 -2.75 -7.28
N GLY A 116 -9.53 -1.63 -6.92
CA GLY A 116 -8.82 -1.47 -5.66
C GLY A 116 -9.22 -0.16 -4.98
N ILE A 117 -9.53 -0.21 -3.70
CA ILE A 117 -9.89 0.99 -2.93
C ILE A 117 -8.92 1.20 -1.77
N LYS A 118 -8.44 2.43 -1.65
CA LYS A 118 -7.84 2.94 -0.42
C LYS A 118 -8.94 3.70 0.35
N PRO A 119 -9.46 3.14 1.44
CA PRO A 119 -10.44 3.86 2.25
C PRO A 119 -9.81 5.08 2.93
N THR A 120 -10.64 5.91 3.51
CA THR A 120 -10.20 7.03 4.34
C THR A 120 -9.28 6.53 5.45
N TYR A 121 -8.20 7.27 5.74
CA TYR A 121 -7.24 6.94 6.79
C TYR A 121 -7.94 6.70 8.14
N GLY A 122 -7.53 5.65 8.83
CA GLY A 122 -8.13 5.23 10.10
C GLY A 122 -9.41 4.39 9.98
N ARG A 123 -9.94 4.14 8.78
CA ARG A 123 -11.12 3.26 8.60
C ARG A 123 -10.80 1.79 8.81
N CYS A 124 -9.61 1.34 8.46
CA CYS A 124 -9.08 0.02 8.76
C CYS A 124 -7.93 0.17 9.75
N SER A 125 -7.91 -0.65 10.80
CA SER A 125 -6.82 -0.65 11.77
C SER A 125 -5.49 -1.03 11.12
N ARG A 126 -4.42 -0.37 11.58
CA ARG A 126 -3.03 -0.70 11.23
C ARG A 126 -2.42 -1.77 12.14
N TRP A 127 -3.13 -2.21 13.20
CA TRP A 127 -2.60 -3.23 14.09
C TRP A 127 -2.30 -4.52 13.35
N GLY A 128 -1.05 -4.99 13.49
CA GLY A 128 -0.56 -6.19 12.82
C GLY A 128 -0.21 -6.00 11.35
N ILE A 129 -0.09 -4.76 10.88
CA ILE A 129 0.49 -4.43 9.57
C ILE A 129 1.94 -4.03 9.77
N VAL A 130 2.86 -4.64 9.02
CA VAL A 130 4.26 -4.21 8.99
C VAL A 130 4.32 -2.81 8.38
N ALA A 131 4.75 -1.84 9.19
CA ALA A 131 4.67 -0.43 8.83
C ALA A 131 5.72 -0.02 7.79
N PHE A 132 5.29 0.77 6.81
CA PHE A 132 6.15 1.59 5.99
C PHE A 132 6.15 3.03 6.53
N ALA A 133 5.07 3.77 6.34
CA ALA A 133 4.88 5.14 6.83
C ALA A 133 3.56 5.21 7.60
N SER A 134 3.63 5.19 8.92
CA SER A 134 2.48 4.99 9.80
C SER A 134 1.39 6.05 9.63
N ALA A 135 1.76 7.30 9.29
CA ALA A 135 0.81 8.39 9.03
C ALA A 135 0.08 8.28 7.69
N LEU A 136 0.52 7.39 6.80
CA LEU A 136 -0.01 7.24 5.44
C LEU A 136 -0.55 5.84 5.14
N ASP A 137 -0.04 4.81 5.82
CA ASP A 137 -0.39 3.42 5.55
C ASP A 137 -1.86 3.14 5.79
N GLN A 138 -2.54 2.56 4.80
CA GLN A 138 -3.93 2.16 4.90
C GLN A 138 -4.17 0.81 4.22
N ALA A 139 -4.87 -0.10 4.89
CA ALA A 139 -5.33 -1.35 4.31
C ALA A 139 -6.56 -1.13 3.42
N GLY A 140 -6.72 -1.98 2.41
CA GLY A 140 -7.91 -1.99 1.58
C GLY A 140 -8.02 -3.24 0.72
N PRO A 141 -9.23 -3.54 0.21
CA PRO A 141 -9.51 -4.69 -0.64
C PRO A 141 -9.15 -4.44 -2.10
N MET A 142 -8.91 -5.54 -2.81
CA MET A 142 -8.68 -5.61 -4.26
C MET A 142 -9.53 -6.76 -4.80
N CYS A 143 -10.46 -6.47 -5.71
CA CYS A 143 -11.47 -7.40 -6.23
C CYS A 143 -11.75 -7.17 -7.71
N LYS A 144 -12.52 -8.06 -8.35
CA LYS A 144 -12.93 -7.90 -9.77
C LYS A 144 -14.01 -6.84 -9.96
N SER A 145 -14.89 -6.64 -8.99
CA SER A 145 -16.01 -5.71 -9.11
C SER A 145 -16.08 -4.72 -7.94
N VAL A 146 -16.77 -3.60 -8.16
CA VAL A 146 -17.06 -2.61 -7.12
C VAL A 146 -17.91 -3.22 -6.00
N ARG A 147 -18.83 -4.13 -6.34
CA ARG A 147 -19.70 -4.81 -5.37
C ARG A 147 -18.88 -5.73 -4.45
N ASP A 148 -18.00 -6.56 -5.01
CA ASP A 148 -17.11 -7.42 -4.22
C ASP A 148 -16.20 -6.59 -3.32
N THR A 149 -15.73 -5.46 -3.85
CA THR A 149 -14.91 -4.51 -3.08
C THR A 149 -15.67 -3.92 -1.89
N ALA A 150 -16.96 -3.58 -2.06
CA ALA A 150 -17.83 -3.09 -1.00
C ALA A 150 -18.07 -4.18 0.07
N ILE A 151 -18.37 -5.41 -0.35
CA ILE A 151 -18.56 -6.56 0.55
C ILE A 151 -17.29 -6.83 1.38
N MET A 152 -16.11 -6.78 0.74
CA MET A 152 -14.84 -7.01 1.43
C MET A 152 -14.47 -5.87 2.37
N LEU A 153 -14.76 -4.62 1.99
CA LEU A 153 -14.38 -3.44 2.77
C LEU A 153 -15.14 -3.35 4.10
N GLU A 154 -16.41 -3.72 4.13
CA GLU A 154 -17.27 -3.58 5.31
C GLU A 154 -16.67 -4.28 6.54
N PRO A 155 -16.34 -5.58 6.53
CA PRO A 155 -15.72 -6.24 7.68
C PRO A 155 -14.29 -5.76 7.95
N MET A 156 -13.56 -5.23 6.98
CA MET A 156 -12.21 -4.70 7.21
C MET A 156 -12.20 -3.41 8.03
N CYS A 157 -13.30 -2.64 7.98
CA CYS A 157 -13.47 -1.37 8.67
C CYS A 157 -13.93 -1.54 10.12
N GLY A 158 -13.67 -0.54 10.95
CA GLY A 158 -14.19 -0.43 12.31
C GLY A 158 -13.16 0.04 13.31
N PHE A 159 -13.64 0.48 14.46
CA PHE A 159 -12.80 0.96 15.54
C PHE A 159 -11.97 -0.16 16.14
N ASP A 160 -10.70 0.12 16.41
CA ASP A 160 -9.78 -0.77 17.09
C ASP A 160 -8.97 0.03 18.14
N ASN A 161 -9.13 -0.30 19.40
CA ASN A 161 -8.42 0.34 20.50
C ASN A 161 -6.90 0.09 20.52
N LYS A 162 -6.41 -0.82 19.66
CA LYS A 162 -4.97 -1.08 19.48
C LYS A 162 -4.32 -0.13 18.48
N ASP A 163 -5.11 0.62 17.73
CA ASP A 163 -4.63 1.64 16.79
C ASP A 163 -5.19 3.02 17.16
N SER A 164 -4.32 3.87 17.71
CA SER A 164 -4.68 5.20 18.18
C SER A 164 -5.26 6.13 17.10
N THR A 165 -5.11 5.78 15.83
CA THR A 165 -5.67 6.54 14.70
C THR A 165 -6.94 5.93 14.14
N SER A 166 -7.42 4.83 14.73
CA SER A 166 -8.63 4.15 14.29
C SER A 166 -9.87 5.02 14.53
N SER A 167 -10.70 5.15 13.49
CA SER A 167 -11.89 6.00 13.51
C SER A 167 -13.05 5.33 14.25
N GLU A 168 -13.69 6.02 15.18
CA GLU A 168 -14.92 5.61 15.85
C GLU A 168 -16.17 5.76 14.98
N SER A 169 -16.05 6.36 13.80
CA SER A 169 -17.18 6.57 12.89
C SER A 169 -17.81 5.24 12.49
N LYS A 170 -19.14 5.17 12.60
CA LYS A 170 -19.91 3.98 12.24
C LYS A 170 -19.54 3.49 10.84
N VAL A 171 -19.38 2.19 10.69
CA VAL A 171 -19.19 1.55 9.38
C VAL A 171 -20.56 1.44 8.70
N PRO A 172 -20.74 2.07 7.52
CA PRO A 172 -22.00 1.91 6.78
C PRO A 172 -22.03 0.55 6.08
N ASN A 173 -23.21 0.12 5.69
CA ASN A 173 -23.33 -1.00 4.75
C ASN A 173 -22.97 -0.51 3.34
N PHE A 174 -21.74 -0.73 2.93
CA PHE A 174 -21.22 -0.24 1.65
C PHE A 174 -21.94 -0.89 0.46
N GLU A 175 -22.30 -2.16 0.54
CA GLU A 175 -23.00 -2.86 -0.54
C GLU A 175 -24.42 -2.25 -0.76
N ALA A 176 -25.14 -1.99 0.31
CA ALA A 176 -26.48 -1.38 0.22
C ALA A 176 -26.47 0.05 -0.35
N MET A 177 -25.33 0.73 -0.29
CA MET A 177 -25.15 2.08 -0.86
C MET A 177 -24.88 2.06 -2.37
N LEU A 178 -24.66 0.90 -2.99
CA LEU A 178 -24.43 0.77 -4.42
C LEU A 178 -25.78 0.78 -5.19
N THR A 179 -26.42 1.92 -5.23
CA THR A 179 -27.74 2.08 -5.89
C THR A 179 -27.64 2.13 -7.42
N GLY A 180 -26.47 2.43 -7.97
CA GLY A 180 -26.27 2.71 -9.39
C GLY A 180 -26.79 4.09 -9.84
N ASP A 181 -27.46 4.83 -8.95
CA ASP A 181 -27.99 6.16 -9.26
C ASP A 181 -26.94 7.25 -8.98
N ILE A 182 -26.49 7.90 -10.05
CA ILE A 182 -25.55 9.03 -10.00
C ILE A 182 -26.17 10.32 -10.58
N LYS A 183 -27.46 10.29 -10.87
CA LYS A 183 -28.16 11.45 -11.45
C LYS A 183 -28.03 12.70 -10.56
N GLY A 184 -27.58 13.80 -11.15
CA GLY A 184 -27.37 15.06 -10.47
C GLY A 184 -26.13 15.13 -9.56
N LYS A 185 -25.35 14.07 -9.46
CA LYS A 185 -24.06 14.13 -8.77
C LYS A 185 -23.04 14.93 -9.59
N LYS A 186 -22.27 15.79 -8.91
CA LYS A 186 -21.18 16.55 -9.52
C LYS A 186 -19.88 15.74 -9.43
N ILE A 187 -19.22 15.55 -10.56
CA ILE A 187 -17.94 14.85 -10.67
C ILE A 187 -16.91 15.83 -11.19
N GLY A 188 -15.96 16.19 -10.32
CA GLY A 188 -14.89 17.12 -10.66
C GLY A 188 -13.73 16.42 -11.36
N ILE A 189 -13.25 17.01 -12.46
CA ILE A 189 -12.04 16.57 -13.15
C ILE A 189 -10.95 17.61 -12.88
N PRO A 190 -9.90 17.26 -12.10
CA PRO A 190 -8.81 18.20 -11.84
C PRO A 190 -7.99 18.43 -13.12
N ARG A 191 -7.82 19.69 -13.50
CA ARG A 191 -6.95 20.04 -14.64
C ARG A 191 -5.50 19.63 -14.41
N GLU A 192 -5.05 19.59 -13.18
CA GLU A 192 -3.69 19.18 -12.78
C GLU A 192 -3.41 17.69 -12.98
N TYR A 193 -4.44 16.87 -13.28
CA TYR A 193 -4.27 15.44 -13.58
C TYR A 193 -4.00 15.18 -15.06
N ARG A 194 -4.14 16.20 -15.91
CA ARG A 194 -3.72 16.16 -17.32
C ARG A 194 -2.27 16.59 -17.40
N LEU A 195 -1.37 15.61 -17.46
CA LEU A 195 0.06 15.85 -17.47
C LEU A 195 0.55 16.02 -18.91
N GLU A 196 1.56 16.89 -19.09
CA GLU A 196 2.28 17.01 -20.35
C GLU A 196 2.90 15.65 -20.73
N GLY A 197 2.73 15.25 -22.00
CA GLY A 197 3.19 13.94 -22.50
C GLY A 197 2.23 12.78 -22.23
N MET A 198 1.03 13.01 -21.69
CA MET A 198 0.00 11.96 -21.60
C MET A 198 -0.33 11.41 -22.99
N SER A 199 -0.37 10.08 -23.12
CA SER A 199 -0.75 9.44 -24.38
C SER A 199 -2.16 9.85 -24.82
N PRO A 200 -2.38 10.21 -26.10
CA PRO A 200 -3.74 10.50 -26.60
C PRO A 200 -4.75 9.37 -26.36
N GLN A 201 -4.29 8.12 -26.33
CA GLN A 201 -5.15 6.98 -25.99
C GLN A 201 -5.66 7.04 -24.55
N ILE A 202 -4.79 7.40 -23.60
CA ILE A 202 -5.18 7.56 -22.18
C ILE A 202 -6.12 8.75 -22.03
N GLU A 203 -5.83 9.87 -22.72
CA GLU A 203 -6.72 11.03 -22.70
C GLU A 203 -8.11 10.70 -23.29
N GLY A 204 -8.16 9.92 -24.38
CA GLY A 204 -9.41 9.40 -24.96
C GLY A 204 -10.22 8.57 -23.95
N LEU A 205 -9.58 7.65 -23.25
CA LEU A 205 -10.24 6.84 -22.20
C LEU A 205 -10.80 7.69 -21.04
N TRP A 206 -10.11 8.77 -20.67
CA TRP A 206 -10.62 9.74 -19.69
C TRP A 206 -11.87 10.44 -20.19
N GLN A 207 -11.88 10.85 -21.47
CA GLN A 207 -13.04 11.50 -22.10
C GLN A 207 -14.22 10.53 -22.20
N ASP A 208 -13.98 9.29 -22.66
CA ASP A 208 -15.00 8.25 -22.74
C ASP A 208 -15.65 7.99 -21.35
N GLY A 209 -14.83 7.90 -20.30
CA GLY A 209 -15.30 7.75 -18.93
C GLY A 209 -16.15 8.93 -18.48
N ALA A 210 -15.76 10.16 -18.78
CA ALA A 210 -16.53 11.35 -18.47
C ALA A 210 -17.88 11.37 -19.22
N ASP A 211 -17.88 10.94 -20.49
CA ASP A 211 -19.11 10.87 -21.31
C ASP A 211 -20.06 9.78 -20.82
N MET A 212 -19.55 8.63 -20.38
CA MET A 212 -20.36 7.57 -19.75
C MET A 212 -21.04 8.08 -18.47
N LEU A 213 -20.30 8.79 -17.61
CA LEU A 213 -20.85 9.36 -16.36
C LEU A 213 -21.89 10.45 -16.67
N ARG A 214 -21.64 11.28 -17.68
CA ARG A 214 -22.59 12.30 -18.15
C ARG A 214 -23.86 11.65 -18.71
N GLY A 215 -23.71 10.57 -19.49
CA GLY A 215 -24.82 9.77 -20.01
C GLY A 215 -25.67 9.11 -18.91
N ALA A 216 -25.06 8.77 -17.77
CA ALA A 216 -25.75 8.28 -16.57
C ALA A 216 -26.38 9.38 -15.71
N GLY A 217 -26.31 10.64 -16.14
CA GLY A 217 -26.96 11.79 -15.52
C GLY A 217 -26.13 12.56 -14.50
N ALA A 218 -24.83 12.31 -14.41
CA ALA A 218 -23.91 13.10 -13.60
C ALA A 218 -23.53 14.41 -14.31
N GLU A 219 -23.22 15.45 -13.54
CA GLU A 219 -22.65 16.71 -14.02
C GLU A 219 -21.13 16.64 -13.94
N ILE A 220 -20.43 16.74 -15.06
CA ILE A 220 -18.98 16.80 -15.11
C ILE A 220 -18.54 18.26 -15.04
N VAL A 221 -17.68 18.57 -14.04
CA VAL A 221 -17.21 19.93 -13.78
C VAL A 221 -15.68 19.97 -13.76
N ASP A 222 -15.09 20.99 -14.35
CA ASP A 222 -13.64 21.24 -14.22
C ASP A 222 -13.35 21.82 -12.84
N ILE A 223 -12.38 21.23 -12.16
CA ILE A 223 -11.90 21.70 -10.85
C ILE A 223 -10.39 21.93 -10.87
N SER A 224 -9.87 22.57 -9.83
CA SER A 224 -8.43 22.73 -9.62
C SER A 224 -8.03 22.17 -8.26
N LEU A 225 -6.94 21.41 -8.26
CA LEU A 225 -6.24 20.93 -7.07
C LEU A 225 -4.79 21.49 -7.09
N PRO A 226 -4.59 22.79 -6.78
CA PRO A 226 -3.34 23.51 -7.05
C PRO A 226 -2.13 22.96 -6.28
N HIS A 227 -2.36 22.24 -5.19
CA HIS A 227 -1.31 21.62 -4.37
C HIS A 227 -0.85 20.25 -4.89
N THR A 228 -1.47 19.68 -5.92
CA THR A 228 -1.09 18.37 -6.50
C THR A 228 0.39 18.30 -6.86
N LYS A 229 0.99 19.40 -7.32
CA LYS A 229 2.42 19.49 -7.64
C LYS A 229 3.36 19.22 -6.45
N TYR A 230 2.89 19.38 -5.23
CA TYR A 230 3.67 19.14 -4.01
C TYR A 230 3.47 17.73 -3.44
N ALA A 231 2.46 16.99 -3.88
CA ALA A 231 2.09 15.72 -3.30
C ALA A 231 3.24 14.68 -3.35
N LEU A 232 3.89 14.55 -4.49
CA LEU A 232 5.00 13.60 -4.66
C LEU A 232 6.26 14.01 -3.89
N PRO A 233 6.74 15.27 -3.94
CA PRO A 233 7.82 15.73 -3.08
C PRO A 233 7.54 15.54 -1.59
N ALA A 234 6.35 15.92 -1.10
CA ALA A 234 5.96 15.74 0.30
C ALA A 234 5.98 14.25 0.70
N TYR A 235 5.45 13.37 -0.14
CA TYR A 235 5.50 11.93 0.08
C TYR A 235 6.94 11.42 0.23
N TYR A 236 7.86 11.82 -0.65
CA TYR A 236 9.26 11.38 -0.60
C TYR A 236 10.06 11.96 0.58
N VAL A 237 9.57 12.99 1.24
CA VAL A 237 10.12 13.48 2.51
C VAL A 237 9.55 12.69 3.68
N ILE A 238 8.22 12.62 3.80
CA ILE A 238 7.54 12.05 4.97
C ILE A 238 7.69 10.53 5.02
N ALA A 239 7.43 9.84 3.94
CA ALA A 239 7.42 8.38 3.95
C ALA A 239 8.80 7.78 4.26
N PRO A 240 9.93 8.22 3.66
CA PRO A 240 11.25 7.78 4.08
C PRO A 240 11.61 8.15 5.52
N ALA A 241 11.22 9.35 6.00
CA ALA A 241 11.45 9.77 7.38
C ALA A 241 10.78 8.82 8.37
N GLU A 242 9.50 8.52 8.17
CA GLU A 242 8.78 7.55 9.00
C GLU A 242 9.32 6.13 8.86
N ALA A 243 9.71 5.72 7.64
CA ALA A 243 10.33 4.43 7.40
C ALA A 243 11.63 4.27 8.19
N SER A 244 12.50 5.28 8.22
CA SER A 244 13.76 5.21 8.97
C SER A 244 13.52 4.98 10.46
N SER A 245 12.49 5.60 11.03
CA SER A 245 12.06 5.39 12.41
C SER A 245 11.39 4.03 12.62
N ASN A 246 10.44 3.66 11.76
CA ASN A 246 9.70 2.40 11.86
C ASN A 246 10.61 1.17 11.69
N LEU A 247 11.59 1.23 10.78
CA LEU A 247 12.48 0.11 10.50
C LEU A 247 13.69 0.06 11.44
N ALA A 248 13.88 1.02 12.33
CA ALA A 248 14.92 0.99 13.35
C ALA A 248 14.80 -0.21 14.33
N ARG A 249 13.59 -0.76 14.46
CA ARG A 249 13.31 -1.93 15.31
C ARG A 249 13.85 -3.25 14.77
N TYR A 250 14.16 -3.33 13.48
CA TYR A 250 14.72 -4.52 12.85
C TYR A 250 16.24 -4.48 12.99
N ASP A 251 16.72 -4.86 14.15
CA ASP A 251 18.12 -4.72 14.58
C ASP A 251 18.84 -6.08 14.79
N GLY A 252 18.12 -7.19 14.58
CA GLY A 252 18.67 -8.53 14.79
C GLY A 252 18.81 -8.94 16.26
N VAL A 253 18.36 -8.09 17.21
CA VAL A 253 18.34 -8.40 18.65
C VAL A 253 16.93 -8.70 19.12
N ARG A 254 16.01 -7.76 18.95
CA ARG A 254 14.60 -7.90 19.36
C ARG A 254 13.84 -8.85 18.46
N PHE A 255 14.02 -8.72 17.17
CA PHE A 255 13.46 -9.60 16.14
C PHE A 255 14.12 -9.33 14.78
N GLY A 256 13.83 -10.21 13.82
CA GLY A 256 14.42 -10.18 12.50
C GLY A 256 15.70 -11.01 12.39
N ARG A 257 16.23 -11.08 11.16
CA ARG A 257 17.47 -11.78 10.85
C ARG A 257 18.61 -11.19 11.67
N ARG A 258 19.44 -12.07 12.27
CA ARG A 258 20.71 -11.73 12.89
C ARG A 258 21.86 -12.27 12.05
N ALA A 259 22.83 -11.42 11.72
CA ALA A 259 24.05 -11.83 11.08
C ALA A 259 24.88 -12.72 12.00
N THR A 260 25.51 -13.74 11.44
CA THR A 260 26.49 -14.57 12.17
C THR A 260 27.80 -13.79 12.29
N LEU A 261 28.24 -13.57 13.52
CA LEU A 261 29.50 -12.85 13.80
C LEU A 261 30.66 -13.80 13.93
N SER A 262 31.85 -13.34 13.55
CA SER A 262 33.13 -13.95 13.94
C SER A 262 33.47 -13.58 15.40
N ALA A 263 34.42 -14.28 15.98
CA ALA A 263 34.88 -14.04 17.38
C ALA A 263 35.46 -12.63 17.61
N SER A 264 35.89 -11.94 16.55
CA SER A 264 36.48 -10.60 16.60
C SER A 264 35.49 -9.46 16.41
N GLU A 265 34.26 -9.76 15.97
CA GLU A 265 33.25 -8.77 15.68
C GLU A 265 32.45 -8.39 16.94
N ASN A 266 32.08 -7.12 17.03
CA ASN A 266 31.35 -6.57 18.16
C ASN A 266 29.84 -6.35 17.82
N ILE A 267 29.07 -5.81 18.78
CA ILE A 267 27.65 -5.61 18.63
C ILE A 267 27.28 -4.57 17.54
N THR A 268 28.12 -3.58 17.31
CA THR A 268 27.90 -2.59 16.24
C THR A 268 28.00 -3.25 14.87
N GLU A 269 29.01 -4.07 14.67
CA GLU A 269 29.17 -4.86 13.45
C GLU A 269 28.01 -5.84 13.24
N MET A 270 27.46 -6.38 14.32
CA MET A 270 26.25 -7.22 14.26
C MET A 270 25.05 -6.42 13.74
N TYR A 271 24.82 -5.21 14.24
CA TYR A 271 23.74 -4.35 13.74
C TYR A 271 23.95 -3.97 12.28
N GLU A 272 25.13 -3.52 11.92
CA GLU A 272 25.47 -3.11 10.55
C GLU A 272 25.27 -4.24 9.56
N ARG A 273 25.81 -5.42 9.86
CA ARG A 273 25.68 -6.60 8.99
C ARG A 273 24.25 -7.13 8.92
N SER A 274 23.56 -7.23 10.05
CA SER A 274 22.17 -7.71 10.06
C SER A 274 21.28 -6.85 9.17
N ARG A 275 21.46 -5.53 9.21
CA ARG A 275 20.67 -4.58 8.42
C ARG A 275 21.13 -4.51 6.95
N SER A 276 22.44 -4.48 6.69
CA SER A 276 22.95 -4.41 5.31
C SER A 276 22.70 -5.69 4.52
N GLU A 277 22.77 -6.85 5.15
CA GLU A 277 22.48 -8.14 4.52
C GLU A 277 20.97 -8.43 4.44
N GLY A 278 20.18 -7.88 5.38
CA GLY A 278 18.75 -8.15 5.54
C GLY A 278 17.84 -7.25 4.74
N PHE A 279 18.19 -5.99 4.53
CA PHE A 279 17.42 -5.05 3.72
C PHE A 279 17.92 -4.99 2.29
N GLY A 280 16.97 -4.96 1.35
CA GLY A 280 17.24 -4.68 -0.07
C GLY A 280 17.64 -3.22 -0.31
N MET A 281 18.21 -2.96 -1.48
CA MET A 281 18.79 -1.67 -1.84
C MET A 281 17.80 -0.50 -1.76
N GLU A 282 16.55 -0.70 -2.17
CA GLU A 282 15.55 0.39 -2.15
C GLU A 282 15.17 0.76 -0.72
N VAL A 283 15.03 -0.22 0.18
CA VAL A 283 14.77 0.01 1.60
C VAL A 283 15.96 0.74 2.24
N GLN A 284 17.18 0.30 1.98
CA GLN A 284 18.39 0.98 2.47
C GLN A 284 18.43 2.43 2.02
N ARG A 285 18.18 2.71 0.72
CA ARG A 285 18.12 4.07 0.17
C ARG A 285 17.11 4.95 0.91
N ARG A 286 15.88 4.46 1.10
CA ARG A 286 14.83 5.22 1.79
C ARG A 286 15.11 5.44 3.27
N VAL A 287 15.68 4.45 3.96
CA VAL A 287 16.11 4.61 5.36
C VAL A 287 17.21 5.66 5.48
N MET A 288 18.18 5.70 4.57
CA MET A 288 19.22 6.73 4.54
C MET A 288 18.65 8.13 4.29
N ILE A 289 17.77 8.27 3.29
CA ILE A 289 17.09 9.54 3.00
C ILE A 289 16.29 9.99 4.23
N GLY A 290 15.52 9.10 4.84
CA GLY A 290 14.72 9.41 6.01
C GLY A 290 15.55 9.82 7.22
N THR A 291 16.67 9.16 7.46
CA THR A 291 17.62 9.53 8.53
C THR A 291 18.18 10.92 8.29
N TYR A 292 18.51 11.26 7.04
CA TYR A 292 18.98 12.60 6.70
C TYR A 292 17.90 13.67 6.94
N VAL A 293 16.68 13.41 6.49
CA VAL A 293 15.53 14.32 6.68
C VAL A 293 15.23 14.58 8.15
N LEU A 294 15.42 13.57 9.01
CA LEU A 294 15.18 13.70 10.47
C LEU A 294 16.40 14.25 11.24
N SER A 295 17.51 14.51 10.57
CA SER A 295 18.70 15.04 11.24
C SER A 295 18.55 16.53 11.62
N ALA A 296 19.34 16.97 12.59
CA ALA A 296 19.34 18.36 13.05
C ALA A 296 19.58 19.34 11.89
N GLY A 297 18.78 20.38 11.81
CA GLY A 297 18.82 21.39 10.75
C GLY A 297 17.97 21.08 9.51
N PHE A 298 17.54 19.82 9.33
CA PHE A 298 16.67 19.43 8.20
C PHE A 298 15.26 19.05 8.64
N TYR A 299 15.08 18.65 9.89
CA TYR A 299 13.79 18.23 10.44
C TYR A 299 12.70 19.31 10.26
N ASP A 300 12.98 20.54 10.68
CA ASP A 300 12.01 21.64 10.56
C ASP A 300 11.85 22.10 9.12
N ALA A 301 12.96 22.17 8.36
CA ALA A 301 12.96 22.68 6.99
C ALA A 301 12.28 21.74 5.97
N TYR A 302 12.27 20.44 6.23
CA TYR A 302 11.71 19.45 5.31
C TYR A 302 10.56 18.67 5.90
N TYR A 303 10.73 18.01 7.06
CA TYR A 303 9.71 17.12 7.60
C TYR A 303 8.48 17.88 8.09
N ASN A 304 8.66 18.84 8.98
CA ASN A 304 7.54 19.64 9.50
C ASN A 304 6.85 20.44 8.39
N LEU A 305 7.61 21.02 7.48
CA LEU A 305 7.05 21.75 6.35
C LEU A 305 6.24 20.84 5.43
N SER A 306 6.69 19.59 5.20
CA SER A 306 5.97 18.62 4.39
C SER A 306 4.64 18.17 5.00
N LEU A 307 4.56 18.09 6.33
CA LEU A 307 3.31 17.74 7.04
C LEU A 307 2.20 18.79 6.85
N ILE A 308 2.54 20.05 6.61
CA ILE A 308 1.57 21.12 6.36
C ILE A 308 0.77 20.86 5.08
N HIS A 309 1.33 20.12 4.13
CA HIS A 309 0.73 19.86 2.82
C HIS A 309 -0.07 18.54 2.75
N ILE A 310 -0.12 17.78 3.82
CA ILE A 310 -0.92 16.57 3.96
C ILE A 310 -2.20 16.84 4.75
#